data_db5304385fed8ffc3ced7bae55f68d6f
#
_entry.id   db5304385fed8ffc3ced7bae55f68d6f
#
_cell.length_a   1.000
_cell.length_b   1.000
_cell.length_c   1.000
_cell.angle_alpha   90.00
_cell.angle_beta   90.00
_cell.angle_gamma   90.00
#
_symmetry.space_group_name_H-M   'P 1'
#
loop_
_entity.id
_entity.type
_entity.pdbx_description
1 polymer ?
#
loop_
_entity_poly.entity_id
_entity_poly.type
_entity_poly.pdbx_seq_one_letter_code
_entity_poly.pdbx_strand_id
1 'polypeptide(L)'
;MTTRKNTAKNLLLGYLKEQGITARNSKVGVNFEYDGWNFLLWHDAEEPKFFRLTLPGIFDVTDENYAQALMACNTLNWRYKVVKASLYEYEDEGKRRASVWVCFEQMLDDGIQRQEVVERAVNALVEAAEQFQNLLT
;
A
#
# COMPACT_ATOMS: atom_id res chain seq x y z
N MET A 1 20.79 -18.98 0.19
CA MET A 1 19.69 -19.85 0.61
C MET A 1 18.84 -19.17 1.68
N THR A 2 19.47 -18.63 2.69
CA THR A 2 18.76 -17.91 3.75
C THR A 2 18.21 -16.58 3.28
N THR A 3 18.73 -16.02 2.18
CA THR A 3 18.28 -14.72 1.66
C THR A 3 16.82 -14.70 1.24
N ARG A 4 16.27 -15.84 0.81
CA ARG A 4 14.87 -15.90 0.40
C ARG A 4 13.90 -15.68 1.56
N LYS A 5 14.29 -16.08 2.78
CA LYS A 5 13.43 -15.95 3.96
C LYS A 5 13.26 -14.50 4.40
N ASN A 6 14.19 -13.64 3.97
CA ASN A 6 14.24 -12.24 4.40
C ASN A 6 13.73 -11.26 3.36
N THR A 7 12.94 -11.74 2.40
CA THR A 7 12.34 -10.84 1.41
C THR A 7 11.00 -10.33 1.88
N ALA A 8 10.64 -9.13 1.45
CA ALA A 8 9.33 -8.56 1.73
C ALA A 8 8.22 -9.46 1.21
N LYS A 9 8.41 -10.03 0.02
CA LYS A 9 7.43 -10.92 -0.59
C LYS A 9 7.19 -12.16 0.28
N ASN A 10 8.27 -12.79 0.76
CA ASN A 10 8.12 -13.99 1.58
C ASN A 10 7.48 -13.69 2.92
N LEU A 11 7.80 -12.54 3.50
CA LEU A 11 7.20 -12.11 4.74
C LEU A 11 5.68 -11.93 4.59
N LEU A 12 5.27 -11.27 3.51
CA LEU A 12 3.84 -11.08 3.23
C LEU A 12 3.15 -12.42 2.98
N LEU A 13 3.73 -13.27 2.15
CA LEU A 13 3.12 -14.58 1.82
C LEU A 13 2.94 -15.43 3.06
N GLY A 14 3.91 -15.41 3.98
CA GLY A 14 3.79 -16.13 5.25
C GLY A 14 2.65 -15.61 6.10
N TYR A 15 2.51 -14.31 6.19
CA TYR A 15 1.42 -13.69 6.93
C TYR A 15 0.05 -14.07 6.33
N LEU A 16 -0.08 -13.94 5.01
CA LEU A 16 -1.35 -14.25 4.35
C LEU A 16 -1.74 -15.71 4.54
N LYS A 17 -0.77 -16.61 4.47
CA LYS A 17 -1.03 -18.03 4.69
C LYS A 17 -1.56 -18.29 6.09
N GLU A 18 -0.96 -17.68 7.11
CA GLU A 18 -1.41 -17.84 8.49
C GLU A 18 -2.81 -17.28 8.69
N GLN A 19 -3.15 -16.20 8.00
CA GLN A 19 -4.46 -15.57 8.13
C GLN A 19 -5.52 -16.21 7.24
N GLY A 20 -5.15 -17.17 6.42
CA GLY A 20 -6.10 -17.81 5.50
C GLY A 20 -6.53 -16.91 4.34
N ILE A 21 -5.71 -15.95 3.99
CA ILE A 21 -6.00 -14.99 2.92
C ILE A 21 -5.33 -15.46 1.63
N THR A 22 -6.09 -15.46 0.54
CA THR A 22 -5.58 -15.89 -0.76
C THR A 22 -4.72 -14.80 -1.39
N ALA A 23 -3.48 -15.17 -1.74
CA ALA A 23 -2.56 -14.28 -2.44
C ALA A 23 -2.61 -14.57 -3.94
N ARG A 24 -2.53 -13.53 -4.75
CA ARG A 24 -2.49 -13.65 -6.21
C ARG A 24 -1.23 -12.95 -6.72
N ASN A 25 -0.47 -13.64 -7.57
CA ASN A 25 0.70 -13.06 -8.19
C ASN A 25 0.30 -12.18 -9.37
N SER A 26 1.00 -11.08 -9.54
CA SER A 26 0.83 -10.19 -10.68
C SER A 26 2.20 -9.83 -11.24
N LYS A 27 2.22 -9.06 -12.33
CA LYS A 27 3.48 -8.63 -12.94
C LYS A 27 4.34 -7.79 -12.00
N VAL A 28 3.69 -7.04 -11.12
CA VAL A 28 4.40 -6.09 -10.25
C VAL A 28 4.57 -6.59 -8.83
N GLY A 29 3.91 -7.68 -8.46
CA GLY A 29 4.05 -8.20 -7.11
C GLY A 29 2.93 -9.13 -6.69
N VAL A 30 2.42 -8.93 -5.48
CA VAL A 30 1.40 -9.79 -4.88
C VAL A 30 0.17 -8.97 -4.53
N ASN A 31 -0.99 -9.44 -4.98
CA ASN A 31 -2.28 -8.82 -4.65
C ASN A 31 -3.05 -9.69 -3.67
N PHE A 32 -3.81 -9.05 -2.79
CA PHE A 32 -4.75 -9.75 -1.92
C PHE A 32 -5.86 -8.81 -1.50
N GLU A 33 -6.98 -9.41 -1.06
CA GLU A 33 -8.12 -8.66 -0.57
C GLU A 33 -8.28 -8.91 0.92
N TYR A 34 -8.50 -7.85 1.68
CA TYR A 34 -8.72 -7.93 3.11
C TYR A 34 -9.61 -6.77 3.54
N ASP A 35 -10.65 -7.10 4.32
CA ASP A 35 -11.58 -6.09 4.87
C ASP A 35 -12.19 -5.18 3.80
N GLY A 36 -12.48 -5.75 2.63
CA GLY A 36 -13.06 -5.02 1.52
C GLY A 36 -12.10 -4.17 0.71
N TRP A 37 -10.81 -4.16 1.09
CA TRP A 37 -9.79 -3.40 0.40
C TRP A 37 -8.89 -4.30 -0.43
N ASN A 38 -8.46 -3.81 -1.59
CA ASN A 38 -7.50 -4.52 -2.44
C ASN A 38 -6.11 -3.98 -2.18
N PHE A 39 -5.20 -4.87 -1.79
CA PHE A 39 -3.81 -4.52 -1.47
C PHE A 39 -2.89 -4.99 -2.57
N LEU A 40 -1.79 -4.28 -2.73
CA LEU A 40 -0.72 -4.64 -3.66
C LEU A 40 0.62 -4.49 -2.96
N LEU A 41 1.39 -5.58 -2.89
CA LEU A 41 2.79 -5.50 -2.49
C LEU A 41 3.64 -5.41 -3.76
N TRP A 42 4.40 -4.34 -3.88
CA TRP A 42 5.35 -4.20 -4.97
C TRP A 42 6.56 -5.11 -4.73
N HIS A 43 6.97 -5.82 -5.76
CA HIS A 43 8.16 -6.66 -5.68
C HIS A 43 9.24 -6.09 -6.59
N ASP A 44 10.38 -5.75 -6.00
CA ASP A 44 11.55 -5.29 -6.73
C ASP A 44 12.66 -6.29 -6.48
N ALA A 45 13.07 -7.00 -7.53
CA ALA A 45 14.11 -8.01 -7.42
C ALA A 45 15.47 -7.43 -7.00
N GLU A 46 15.69 -6.14 -7.27
CA GLU A 46 16.93 -5.46 -6.90
C GLU A 46 16.94 -5.00 -5.45
N GLU A 47 15.75 -4.85 -4.85
CA GLU A 47 15.60 -4.46 -3.46
C GLU A 47 14.62 -5.38 -2.73
N PRO A 48 14.95 -6.66 -2.57
CA PRO A 48 14.01 -7.63 -2.03
C PRO A 48 13.61 -7.37 -0.57
N LYS A 49 14.36 -6.55 0.15
CA LYS A 49 14.06 -6.20 1.54
C LYS A 49 13.26 -4.90 1.67
N PHE A 50 12.98 -4.23 0.57
CA PHE A 50 12.14 -3.05 0.61
C PHE A 50 10.68 -3.48 0.61
N PHE A 51 9.99 -3.15 1.70
CA PHE A 51 8.59 -3.49 1.89
C PHE A 51 7.73 -2.28 1.51
N ARG A 52 6.97 -2.43 0.43
CA ARG A 52 6.02 -1.39 -0.01
C ARG A 52 4.67 -2.05 -0.22
N LEU A 53 3.78 -1.84 0.74
CA LEU A 53 2.40 -2.31 0.64
C LEU A 53 1.51 -1.13 0.30
N THR A 54 0.62 -1.30 -0.64
CA THR A 54 -0.15 -0.20 -1.22
C THR A 54 -1.64 -0.52 -1.26
N LEU A 55 -2.47 0.50 -1.02
CA LEU A 55 -3.87 0.49 -1.39
C LEU A 55 -4.01 1.39 -2.62
N PRO A 56 -4.08 0.80 -3.83
CA PRO A 56 -4.17 1.60 -5.04
C PRO A 56 -5.58 2.13 -5.27
N GLY A 57 -5.66 3.37 -5.75
CA GLY A 57 -6.91 3.91 -6.24
C GLY A 57 -8.02 4.03 -5.22
N ILE A 58 -7.73 4.53 -4.02
CA ILE A 58 -8.76 4.65 -2.98
C ILE A 58 -9.75 5.79 -3.26
N PHE A 59 -9.42 6.69 -4.17
CA PHE A 59 -10.28 7.84 -4.47
C PHE A 59 -9.95 8.39 -5.85
N ASP A 60 -10.96 8.57 -6.70
CA ASP A 60 -10.78 9.15 -8.03
C ASP A 60 -10.68 10.67 -7.93
N VAL A 61 -9.60 11.21 -8.52
CA VAL A 61 -9.34 12.65 -8.51
C VAL A 61 -9.83 13.27 -9.81
N THR A 62 -10.60 14.34 -9.67
CA THR A 62 -11.13 15.14 -10.78
C THR A 62 -10.65 16.58 -10.62
N ASP A 63 -10.90 17.41 -11.64
CA ASP A 63 -10.57 18.82 -11.54
C ASP A 63 -11.32 19.49 -10.38
N GLU A 64 -12.54 19.04 -10.11
CA GLU A 64 -13.37 19.62 -9.06
C GLU A 64 -12.89 19.29 -7.65
N ASN A 65 -12.33 18.11 -7.43
CA ASN A 65 -11.89 17.67 -6.11
C ASN A 65 -10.38 17.67 -5.93
N TYR A 66 -9.63 18.13 -6.93
CA TYR A 66 -8.17 18.07 -6.94
C TYR A 66 -7.55 18.73 -5.71
N ALA A 67 -7.96 19.95 -5.40
CA ALA A 67 -7.41 20.68 -4.26
C ALA A 67 -7.72 19.96 -2.94
N GLN A 68 -8.94 19.48 -2.77
CA GLN A 68 -9.33 18.74 -1.57
C GLN A 68 -8.52 17.46 -1.42
N ALA A 69 -8.31 16.74 -2.53
CA ALA A 69 -7.54 15.51 -2.51
C ALA A 69 -6.09 15.77 -2.09
N LEU A 70 -5.48 16.83 -2.63
CA LEU A 70 -4.12 17.20 -2.25
C LEU A 70 -4.02 17.56 -0.77
N MET A 71 -4.96 18.32 -0.26
CA MET A 71 -4.97 18.69 1.15
C MET A 71 -5.15 17.47 2.06
N ALA A 72 -6.03 16.57 1.67
CA ALA A 72 -6.24 15.34 2.43
C ALA A 72 -4.97 14.49 2.44
N CYS A 73 -4.31 14.33 1.29
CA CYS A 73 -3.03 13.62 1.22
C CYS A 73 -1.99 14.25 2.13
N ASN A 74 -1.88 15.58 2.07
CA ASN A 74 -0.92 16.29 2.92
C ASN A 74 -1.20 16.06 4.40
N THR A 75 -2.47 16.07 4.79
CA THR A 75 -2.85 15.84 6.17
C THR A 75 -2.49 14.42 6.62
N LEU A 76 -2.77 13.42 5.79
CA LEU A 76 -2.40 12.05 6.10
C LEU A 76 -0.89 11.90 6.27
N ASN A 77 -0.12 12.48 5.34
CA ASN A 77 1.34 12.39 5.39
C ASN A 77 1.91 13.02 6.65
N TRP A 78 1.24 14.04 7.14
CA TRP A 78 1.66 14.73 8.35
C TRP A 78 1.28 13.95 9.62
N ARG A 79 0.10 13.32 9.62
CA ARG A 79 -0.43 12.63 10.80
C ARG A 79 0.10 11.22 11.00
N TYR A 80 0.33 10.48 9.92
CA TYR A 80 0.67 9.06 10.01
C TYR A 80 2.14 8.82 9.77
N LYS A 81 2.71 7.95 10.61
CA LYS A 81 4.10 7.51 10.45
C LYS A 81 4.15 6.44 9.36
N VAL A 82 5.20 6.45 8.57
CA VAL A 82 5.52 5.47 7.51
C VAL A 82 4.44 5.30 6.44
N VAL A 83 3.38 6.09 6.48
CA VAL A 83 2.34 6.10 5.46
C VAL A 83 2.56 7.28 4.53
N LYS A 84 2.42 7.01 3.23
CA LYS A 84 2.56 8.03 2.20
C LYS A 84 1.31 8.02 1.32
N ALA A 85 0.64 9.16 1.22
CA ALA A 85 -0.53 9.33 0.35
C ALA A 85 -0.13 10.25 -0.79
N SER A 86 -0.46 9.87 -2.01
CA SER A 86 -0.10 10.66 -3.18
C SER A 86 -1.11 10.50 -4.30
N LEU A 87 -1.08 11.45 -5.24
CA LEU A 87 -1.86 11.34 -6.45
C LEU A 87 -1.06 10.55 -7.47
N TYR A 88 -1.70 9.55 -8.05
CA TYR A 88 -1.12 8.73 -9.10
C TYR A 88 -1.84 9.06 -10.40
N GLU A 89 -1.08 9.55 -11.39
CA GLU A 89 -1.62 9.87 -12.71
C GLU A 89 -1.37 8.73 -13.67
N TYR A 90 -2.38 8.44 -14.48
CA TYR A 90 -2.30 7.36 -15.47
C TYR A 90 -3.18 7.67 -16.66
N GLU A 91 -2.98 6.94 -17.75
CA GLU A 91 -3.83 7.05 -18.92
C GLU A 91 -4.77 5.86 -18.99
N ASP A 92 -6.03 6.18 -19.29
CA ASP A 92 -7.07 5.17 -19.44
C ASP A 92 -7.90 5.54 -20.67
N GLU A 93 -7.85 4.69 -21.69
CA GLU A 93 -8.55 4.90 -22.97
C GLU A 93 -8.22 6.26 -23.60
N GLY A 94 -6.96 6.65 -23.54
CA GLY A 94 -6.48 7.91 -24.11
C GLY A 94 -6.77 9.14 -23.26
N LYS A 95 -7.39 8.97 -22.11
CA LYS A 95 -7.69 10.08 -21.20
C LYS A 95 -6.76 10.03 -19.99
N ARG A 96 -6.34 11.22 -19.58
CA ARG A 96 -5.52 11.36 -18.39
C ARG A 96 -6.41 11.28 -17.16
N ARG A 97 -6.06 10.39 -16.24
CA ARG A 97 -6.80 10.18 -15.02
C ARG A 97 -5.86 10.26 -13.84
N ALA A 98 -6.42 10.48 -12.66
CA ALA A 98 -5.65 10.48 -11.43
C ALA A 98 -6.46 9.84 -10.31
N SER A 99 -5.75 9.19 -9.39
CA SER A 99 -6.38 8.63 -8.19
C SER A 99 -5.42 8.77 -7.03
N VAL A 100 -5.97 8.68 -5.81
CA VAL A 100 -5.14 8.70 -4.61
C VAL A 100 -4.72 7.28 -4.28
N TRP A 101 -3.44 7.12 -4.01
CA TRP A 101 -2.85 5.86 -3.56
C TRP A 101 -2.23 6.08 -2.20
N VAL A 102 -2.39 5.09 -1.33
CA VAL A 102 -1.78 5.14 0.00
C VAL A 102 -0.84 3.96 0.11
N CYS A 103 0.39 4.19 0.57
CA CYS A 103 1.33 3.10 0.75
C CYS A 103 2.04 3.18 2.09
N PHE A 104 2.53 2.03 2.53
CA PHE A 104 3.34 1.85 3.72
C PHE A 104 4.70 1.36 3.24
N GLU A 105 5.76 2.09 3.56
CA GLU A 105 7.09 1.76 3.08
C GLU A 105 8.07 1.59 4.25
N GLN A 106 8.82 0.51 4.23
CA GLN A 106 9.81 0.25 5.26
C GLN A 106 10.90 -0.68 4.72
N MET A 107 12.14 -0.34 5.03
CA MET A 107 13.24 -1.27 4.78
C MET A 107 13.24 -2.33 5.87
N LEU A 108 13.34 -3.58 5.47
CA LEU A 108 13.45 -4.69 6.40
C LEU A 108 14.91 -4.99 6.66
N ASP A 109 15.23 -5.38 7.89
CA ASP A 109 16.55 -5.87 8.22
C ASP A 109 16.42 -7.19 8.97
N ASP A 110 17.55 -7.80 9.32
CA ASP A 110 17.54 -9.12 9.95
C ASP A 110 16.90 -9.13 11.33
N GLY A 111 16.78 -7.97 11.96
CA GLY A 111 16.13 -7.83 13.24
C GLY A 111 14.63 -7.60 13.19
N ILE A 112 14.10 -7.30 11.99
CA ILE A 112 12.69 -6.91 11.81
C ILE A 112 12.00 -7.85 10.81
N GLN A 113 12.33 -9.13 10.84
CA GLN A 113 11.76 -10.13 9.92
C GLN A 113 10.50 -10.76 10.50
N ARG A 114 9.58 -9.94 10.99
CA ARG A 114 8.39 -10.43 11.66
C ARG A 114 7.11 -10.06 10.93
N GLN A 115 6.16 -10.96 11.01
CA GLN A 115 4.85 -10.73 10.41
C GLN A 115 4.11 -9.56 11.05
N GLU A 116 4.54 -9.13 12.23
CA GLU A 116 4.00 -7.93 12.87
C GLU A 116 4.11 -6.68 11.98
N VAL A 117 5.15 -6.62 11.15
CA VAL A 117 5.31 -5.52 10.22
C VAL A 117 4.17 -5.52 9.21
N VAL A 118 3.81 -6.69 8.71
CA VAL A 118 2.71 -6.82 7.75
C VAL A 118 1.39 -6.43 8.39
N GLU A 119 1.12 -6.93 9.58
CA GLU A 119 -0.11 -6.62 10.29
C GLU A 119 -0.22 -5.12 10.55
N ARG A 120 0.86 -4.51 11.00
CA ARG A 120 0.91 -3.07 11.24
C ARG A 120 0.66 -2.29 9.95
N ALA A 121 1.26 -2.73 8.84
CA ALA A 121 1.09 -2.08 7.55
C ALA A 121 -0.36 -2.16 7.07
N VAL A 122 -0.96 -3.34 7.17
CA VAL A 122 -2.35 -3.53 6.76
C VAL A 122 -3.28 -2.63 7.57
N ASN A 123 -3.12 -2.63 8.89
CA ASN A 123 -3.97 -1.82 9.77
C ASN A 123 -3.78 -0.32 9.53
N ALA A 124 -2.53 0.11 9.35
CA ALA A 124 -2.24 1.52 9.10
C ALA A 124 -2.85 2.00 7.78
N LEU A 125 -2.78 1.16 6.75
CA LEU A 125 -3.34 1.53 5.45
C LEU A 125 -4.86 1.60 5.46
N VAL A 126 -5.52 0.65 6.11
CA VAL A 126 -6.98 0.68 6.23
C VAL A 126 -7.41 1.93 7.00
N GLU A 127 -6.76 2.22 8.12
CA GLU A 127 -7.07 3.40 8.91
C GLU A 127 -6.84 4.69 8.09
N ALA A 128 -5.72 4.77 7.37
CA ALA A 128 -5.42 5.94 6.55
C ALA A 128 -6.47 6.14 5.46
N ALA A 129 -6.92 5.06 4.80
CA ALA A 129 -7.93 5.14 3.76
C ALA A 129 -9.27 5.64 4.34
N GLU A 130 -9.64 5.14 5.51
CA GLU A 130 -10.86 5.58 6.18
C GLU A 130 -10.78 7.06 6.60
N GLN A 131 -9.63 7.47 7.13
CA GLN A 131 -9.42 8.86 7.52
C GLN A 131 -9.40 9.78 6.30
N PHE A 132 -8.89 9.30 5.18
CA PHE A 132 -8.95 10.08 3.94
C PHE A 132 -10.40 10.44 3.59
N GLN A 133 -11.31 9.48 3.67
CA GLN A 133 -12.72 9.72 3.40
C GLN A 133 -13.30 10.76 4.35
N ASN A 134 -12.94 10.68 5.62
CA ASN A 134 -13.43 11.64 6.63
C ASN A 134 -12.93 13.06 6.35
N LEU A 135 -11.72 13.19 5.83
CA LEU A 135 -11.15 14.51 5.52
C LEU A 135 -11.81 15.20 4.32
N LEU A 136 -12.53 14.43 3.50
CA LEU A 136 -13.23 14.98 2.34
C LEU A 136 -14.63 15.50 2.68
N THR A 137 -15.14 15.11 3.81
CA THR A 137 -16.44 15.58 4.27
C THR A 137 -16.28 16.71 5.28
#